data_b799743cc26df7f136d9ea7bf9b35de9
#
_entry.id   b799743cc26df7f136d9ea7bf9b35de9
#
_cell.length_a   1.000
_cell.length_b   1.000
_cell.length_c   1.000
_cell.angle_alpha   90.00
_cell.angle_beta   90.00
_cell.angle_gamma   90.00
#
_symmetry.space_group_name_H-M   'P 1'
#
loop_
_entity.id
_entity.type
_entity.pdbx_description
1 polymer ?
#
loop_
_entity_poly.entity_id
_entity_poly.type
_entity_poly.pdbx_seq_one_letter_code
_entity_poly.pdbx_strand_id
1 'polypeptide(L)'
;MLFKSNGKILLCSEYLVLEGAKAIALPSKLTQDLQVTKCQNEIIEWQSFDENNDLWFEEKFYFNGNDLKYDSKKNRTSEKILILFKYLLKTKGVNDILGNKFLTKLNFKREWGLGTSSTFVNNLAKWAKTDPYKLSLIHI
;
A
#
# COMPACT_ATOMS: atom_id res chain seq x y z
N MET A 1 10.19 -11.29 2.25
CA MET A 1 9.84 -10.54 3.49
C MET A 1 8.34 -10.44 3.62
N LEU A 2 7.82 -10.61 4.82
CA LEU A 2 6.39 -10.53 5.12
C LEU A 2 6.12 -9.46 6.18
N PHE A 3 5.20 -8.56 5.91
CA PHE A 3 4.74 -7.51 6.82
C PHE A 3 3.25 -7.67 7.06
N LYS A 4 2.79 -7.39 8.26
CA LYS A 4 1.40 -7.54 8.65
C LYS A 4 0.93 -6.31 9.43
N SER A 5 -0.26 -5.84 9.12
CA SER A 5 -0.92 -4.75 9.84
C SER A 5 -2.37 -5.10 10.17
N ASN A 6 -2.76 -4.85 11.40
CA ASN A 6 -4.12 -5.04 11.86
C ASN A 6 -5.04 -3.96 11.31
N GLY A 7 -6.22 -4.35 10.89
CA GLY A 7 -7.31 -3.42 10.61
C GLY A 7 -7.69 -2.64 11.87
N LYS A 8 -8.44 -1.58 11.70
CA LYS A 8 -8.91 -0.71 12.79
C LYS A 8 -10.39 -0.43 12.67
N ILE A 9 -11.04 -0.27 13.82
CA ILE A 9 -12.42 0.21 13.94
C ILE A 9 -12.36 1.57 14.62
N LEU A 10 -12.85 2.62 13.98
CA LEU A 10 -13.05 3.91 14.60
C LEU A 10 -14.40 3.90 15.32
N LEU A 11 -14.38 4.07 16.64
CA LEU A 11 -15.61 4.10 17.46
C LEU A 11 -16.31 5.44 17.42
N CYS A 12 -15.55 6.53 17.18
CA CYS A 12 -16.09 7.87 17.07
C CYS A 12 -15.19 8.78 16.22
N SER A 13 -15.76 9.86 15.73
CA SER A 13 -15.04 10.95 15.05
C SER A 13 -14.33 10.55 13.74
N GLU A 14 -14.86 9.59 13.00
CA GLU A 14 -14.23 9.04 11.79
C GLU A 14 -13.83 10.12 10.77
N TYR A 15 -14.72 11.08 10.52
CA TYR A 15 -14.42 12.20 9.62
C TYR A 15 -13.83 13.41 10.36
N LEU A 16 -14.31 13.69 11.56
CA LEU A 16 -13.88 14.86 12.36
C LEU A 16 -12.44 14.73 12.85
N VAL A 17 -11.87 13.52 12.91
CA VAL A 17 -10.46 13.33 13.28
C VAL A 17 -9.52 14.03 12.30
N LEU A 18 -9.90 14.17 11.04
CA LEU A 18 -9.15 14.92 10.03
C LEU A 18 -9.15 16.42 10.29
N GLU A 19 -10.14 16.91 11.02
CA GLU A 19 -10.30 18.30 11.49
C GLU A 19 -9.69 18.52 12.89
N GLY A 20 -8.93 17.55 13.40
CA GLY A 20 -8.27 17.65 14.71
C GLY A 20 -9.11 17.19 15.91
N ALA A 21 -10.31 16.62 15.70
CA ALA A 21 -11.10 16.05 16.79
C ALA A 21 -10.45 14.80 17.38
N LYS A 22 -10.65 14.59 18.69
CA LYS A 22 -10.22 13.33 19.33
C LYS A 22 -11.03 12.16 18.81
N ALA A 23 -10.36 11.05 18.50
CA ALA A 23 -10.98 9.81 18.04
C ALA A 23 -10.53 8.64 18.90
N ILE A 24 -11.39 7.62 18.99
CA ILE A 24 -11.06 6.34 19.62
C ILE A 24 -11.07 5.27 18.53
N ALA A 25 -9.96 4.57 18.38
CA ALA A 25 -9.82 3.47 17.45
C ALA A 25 -9.42 2.19 18.19
N LEU A 26 -9.99 1.07 17.79
CA LEU A 26 -9.62 -0.26 18.27
C LEU A 26 -8.95 -1.04 17.14
N PRO A 27 -7.83 -1.74 17.41
CA PRO A 27 -7.28 -2.67 16.46
C PRO A 27 -8.17 -3.90 16.32
N SER A 28 -8.37 -4.37 15.11
CA SER A 28 -9.05 -5.65 14.86
C SER A 28 -8.05 -6.80 14.87
N LYS A 29 -8.55 -8.03 15.01
CA LYS A 29 -7.74 -9.24 14.76
C LYS A 29 -7.56 -9.53 13.27
N LEU A 30 -8.34 -8.85 12.42
CA LEU A 30 -8.27 -8.98 10.97
C LEU A 30 -7.12 -8.15 10.43
N THR A 31 -6.44 -8.66 9.41
CA THR A 31 -5.16 -8.11 8.96
C THR A 31 -5.09 -7.94 7.45
N GLN A 32 -4.21 -7.06 7.03
CA GLN A 32 -3.67 -7.04 5.68
C GLN A 32 -2.19 -7.40 5.73
N ASP A 33 -1.81 -8.34 4.87
CA ASP A 33 -0.44 -8.78 4.72
C ASP A 33 0.19 -8.13 3.47
N LEU A 34 1.49 -7.85 3.53
CA LEU A 34 2.32 -7.46 2.40
C LEU A 34 3.52 -8.40 2.33
N GLN A 35 3.59 -9.19 1.28
CA GLN A 35 4.74 -10.02 0.97
C GLN A 35 5.58 -9.33 -0.10
N VAL A 36 6.88 -9.23 0.12
CA VAL A 36 7.83 -8.68 -0.85
C VAL A 36 8.88 -9.74 -1.18
N THR A 37 8.99 -10.07 -2.46
CA THR A 37 9.96 -11.04 -2.99
C THR A 37 10.75 -10.41 -4.13
N LYS A 38 11.97 -10.89 -4.37
CA LYS A 38 12.74 -10.47 -5.54
C LYS A 38 12.17 -11.10 -6.80
N CYS A 39 12.15 -10.35 -7.90
CA CYS A 39 11.89 -10.84 -9.25
C CYS A 39 13.12 -10.61 -10.14
N GLN A 40 13.20 -11.35 -11.25
CA GLN A 40 14.39 -11.30 -12.13
C GLN A 40 14.44 -10.05 -13.03
N ASN A 41 13.31 -9.37 -13.17
CA ASN A 41 13.19 -8.19 -14.05
C ASN A 41 13.42 -6.91 -13.25
N GLU A 42 13.97 -5.88 -13.91
CA GLU A 42 14.11 -4.53 -13.33
C GLU A 42 12.80 -3.73 -13.35
N ILE A 43 11.72 -4.38 -12.92
CA ILE A 43 10.37 -3.79 -12.80
C ILE A 43 9.85 -3.94 -11.38
N ILE A 44 8.77 -3.25 -11.08
CA ILE A 44 7.99 -3.45 -9.87
C ILE A 44 6.71 -4.19 -10.27
N GLU A 45 6.51 -5.39 -9.76
CA GLU A 45 5.26 -6.12 -9.92
C GLU A 45 4.38 -5.93 -8.70
N TRP A 46 3.10 -5.67 -8.91
CA TRP A 46 2.12 -5.55 -7.84
C TRP A 46 0.93 -6.43 -8.06
N GLN A 47 0.54 -7.20 -7.04
CA GLN A 47 -0.67 -8.01 -7.02
C GLN A 47 -1.41 -7.83 -5.70
N SER A 48 -2.73 -7.73 -5.76
CA SER A 48 -3.59 -7.60 -4.58
C SER A 48 -4.69 -8.66 -4.60
N PHE A 49 -4.78 -9.41 -3.51
CA PHE A 49 -5.75 -10.47 -3.30
C PHE A 49 -6.74 -10.09 -2.20
N ASP A 50 -7.98 -10.50 -2.37
CA ASP A 50 -9.03 -10.35 -1.38
C ASP A 50 -9.04 -11.53 -0.36
N GLU A 51 -10.06 -11.56 0.49
CA GLU A 51 -10.23 -12.59 1.52
C GLU A 51 -10.47 -14.00 0.97
N ASN A 52 -10.94 -14.12 -0.27
CA ASN A 52 -11.18 -15.38 -0.96
C ASN A 52 -9.98 -15.87 -1.77
N ASN A 53 -8.86 -15.16 -1.74
CA ASN A 53 -7.70 -15.32 -2.62
C ASN A 53 -7.96 -14.97 -4.09
N ASP A 54 -8.98 -14.18 -4.37
CA ASP A 54 -9.23 -13.69 -5.71
C ASP A 54 -8.36 -12.47 -6.01
N LEU A 55 -7.68 -12.51 -7.17
CA LEU A 55 -6.88 -11.38 -7.65
C LEU A 55 -7.83 -10.28 -8.11
N TRP A 56 -7.86 -9.15 -7.41
CA TRP A 56 -8.71 -8.03 -7.77
C TRP A 56 -7.96 -6.85 -8.38
N PHE A 57 -6.63 -6.82 -8.25
CA PHE A 57 -5.80 -5.78 -8.85
C PHE A 57 -4.40 -6.32 -9.12
N GLU A 58 -3.87 -6.02 -10.32
CA GLU A 58 -2.47 -6.22 -10.65
C GLU A 58 -1.95 -5.09 -11.53
N GLU A 59 -0.68 -4.78 -11.40
CA GLU A 59 0.00 -3.77 -12.20
C GLU A 59 1.50 -4.02 -12.26
N LYS A 60 2.12 -3.53 -13.34
CA LYS A 60 3.57 -3.51 -13.50
C LYS A 60 4.04 -2.07 -13.70
N PHE A 61 5.04 -1.68 -12.91
CA PHE A 61 5.64 -0.37 -13.02
C PHE A 61 7.08 -0.52 -13.52
N TYR A 62 7.46 0.31 -14.45
CA TYR A 62 8.77 0.29 -15.11
C TYR A 62 9.26 1.70 -15.38
N PHE A 63 10.57 1.84 -15.57
CA PHE A 63 11.16 3.10 -16.00
C PHE A 63 11.09 3.26 -17.50
N ASN A 64 10.60 4.42 -17.94
CA ASN A 64 10.72 4.91 -19.30
C ASN A 64 11.54 6.20 -19.26
N GLY A 65 12.85 6.08 -19.58
CA GLY A 65 13.79 7.14 -19.30
C GLY A 65 13.97 7.35 -17.80
N ASN A 66 13.72 8.56 -17.31
CA ASN A 66 13.87 8.93 -15.91
C ASN A 66 12.53 8.91 -15.13
N ASP A 67 11.45 8.46 -15.75
CA ASP A 67 10.12 8.48 -15.12
C ASP A 67 9.53 7.08 -14.97
N LEU A 68 8.93 6.82 -13.81
CA LEU A 68 8.23 5.58 -13.52
C LEU A 68 6.83 5.62 -14.13
N LYS A 69 6.46 4.58 -14.89
CA LYS A 69 5.19 4.45 -15.61
C LYS A 69 4.57 3.07 -15.44
N TYR A 70 3.34 2.92 -15.90
CA TYR A 70 2.61 1.66 -16.01
C TYR A 70 1.79 1.64 -17.31
N ASP A 71 1.37 0.46 -17.80
CA ASP A 71 0.77 0.30 -19.14
C ASP A 71 -0.75 0.23 -19.15
N SER A 72 -1.38 -0.12 -18.03
CA SER A 72 -2.84 -0.25 -17.98
C SER A 72 -3.54 1.10 -18.21
N LYS A 73 -4.83 1.05 -18.55
CA LYS A 73 -5.66 2.26 -18.60
C LYS A 73 -5.61 2.98 -17.26
N LYS A 74 -5.56 4.31 -17.31
CA LYS A 74 -5.51 5.16 -16.12
C LYS A 74 -6.60 4.78 -15.12
N ASN A 75 -6.17 4.39 -13.92
CA ASN A 75 -7.07 4.04 -12.83
C ASN A 75 -6.53 4.57 -11.49
N ARG A 76 -7.45 4.79 -10.55
CA ARG A 76 -7.12 5.43 -9.27
C ARG A 76 -6.12 4.62 -8.44
N THR A 77 -6.15 3.30 -8.50
CA THR A 77 -5.28 2.43 -7.71
C THR A 77 -3.85 2.49 -8.24
N SER A 78 -3.64 2.33 -9.54
CA SER A 78 -2.31 2.44 -10.18
C SER A 78 -1.68 3.81 -9.95
N GLU A 79 -2.47 4.89 -10.08
CA GLU A 79 -1.99 6.25 -9.84
C GLU A 79 -1.49 6.44 -8.39
N LYS A 80 -2.26 5.97 -7.41
CA LYS A 80 -1.85 6.06 -6.00
C LYS A 80 -0.57 5.29 -5.70
N ILE A 81 -0.47 4.06 -6.21
CA ILE A 81 0.73 3.24 -6.04
C ILE A 81 1.93 3.88 -6.75
N LEU A 82 1.73 4.40 -7.96
CA LEU A 82 2.76 5.12 -8.70
C LEU A 82 3.33 6.31 -7.91
N ILE A 83 2.46 7.14 -7.34
CA ILE A 83 2.86 8.30 -6.54
C ILE A 83 3.67 7.87 -5.31
N LEU A 84 3.24 6.80 -4.62
CA LEU A 84 3.96 6.26 -3.48
C LEU A 84 5.36 5.76 -3.87
N PHE A 85 5.48 5.02 -4.98
CA PHE A 85 6.78 4.56 -5.45
C PHE A 85 7.68 5.70 -5.93
N LYS A 86 7.14 6.71 -6.61
CA LYS A 86 7.91 7.92 -6.97
C LYS A 86 8.48 8.62 -5.74
N TYR A 87 7.73 8.68 -4.65
CA TYR A 87 8.25 9.20 -3.39
C TYR A 87 9.34 8.31 -2.78
N LEU A 88 9.10 7.00 -2.73
CA LEU A 88 10.05 6.03 -2.17
C LEU A 88 11.36 5.98 -2.97
N LEU A 89 11.31 6.15 -4.29
CA LEU A 89 12.50 6.25 -5.14
C LEU A 89 13.40 7.43 -4.77
N LYS A 90 12.81 8.56 -4.35
CA LYS A 90 13.59 9.73 -3.90
C LYS A 90 14.26 9.50 -2.55
N THR A 91 13.71 8.65 -1.71
CA THR A 91 14.18 8.43 -0.34
C THR A 91 15.08 7.20 -0.19
N LYS A 92 14.87 6.16 -1.00
CA LYS A 92 15.57 4.88 -0.91
C LYS A 92 16.54 4.61 -2.07
N GLY A 93 16.28 5.19 -3.22
CA GLY A 93 17.02 4.89 -4.44
C GLY A 93 16.37 3.79 -5.29
N VAL A 94 16.78 3.74 -6.55
CA VAL A 94 16.19 2.91 -7.60
C VAL A 94 16.43 1.42 -7.35
N ASN A 95 17.66 1.05 -6.96
CA ASN A 95 18.08 -0.35 -6.82
C ASN A 95 17.39 -1.10 -5.68
N ASP A 96 16.88 -0.39 -4.67
CA ASP A 96 16.18 -1.00 -3.54
C ASP A 96 14.71 -1.30 -3.88
N ILE A 97 14.16 -0.66 -4.89
CA ILE A 97 12.74 -0.73 -5.22
C ILE A 97 12.49 -1.57 -6.47
N LEU A 98 13.28 -1.40 -7.52
CA LEU A 98 13.20 -2.23 -8.72
C LEU A 98 13.54 -3.70 -8.43
N GLY A 99 13.02 -4.58 -9.26
CA GLY A 99 13.25 -6.01 -9.11
C GLY A 99 12.53 -6.60 -7.90
N ASN A 100 11.45 -5.99 -7.44
CA ASN A 100 10.61 -6.52 -6.37
C ASN A 100 9.19 -6.80 -6.86
N LYS A 101 8.65 -7.91 -6.36
CA LYS A 101 7.25 -8.26 -6.47
C LYS A 101 6.57 -8.04 -5.12
N PHE A 102 5.52 -7.22 -5.14
CA PHE A 102 4.68 -6.90 -3.99
C PHE A 102 3.36 -7.65 -4.10
N LEU A 103 3.00 -8.39 -3.08
CA LEU A 103 1.75 -9.11 -2.99
C LEU A 103 1.04 -8.69 -1.71
N THR A 104 -0.15 -8.11 -1.86
CA THR A 104 -1.02 -7.78 -0.71
C THR A 104 -2.15 -8.78 -0.60
N LYS A 105 -2.52 -9.12 0.62
CA LYS A 105 -3.64 -10.00 0.91
C LYS A 105 -4.43 -9.50 2.11
N LEU A 106 -5.75 -9.45 1.95
CA LEU A 106 -6.70 -9.17 3.02
C LEU A 106 -7.25 -10.50 3.57
N ASN A 107 -7.57 -10.53 4.86
CA ASN A 107 -8.38 -11.59 5.46
C ASN A 107 -9.75 -11.08 5.90
N PHE A 108 -10.18 -9.95 5.35
CA PHE A 108 -11.48 -9.32 5.55
C PHE A 108 -11.96 -8.61 4.29
N LYS A 109 -13.27 -8.40 4.17
CA LYS A 109 -13.86 -7.71 3.01
C LYS A 109 -13.46 -6.23 3.00
N ARG A 110 -13.10 -5.75 1.82
CA ARG A 110 -12.67 -4.36 1.61
C ARG A 110 -13.71 -3.34 2.04
N GLU A 111 -14.99 -3.68 1.86
CA GLU A 111 -16.15 -2.83 2.16
C GLU A 111 -16.45 -2.72 3.65
N TRP A 112 -15.81 -3.50 4.51
CA TRP A 112 -16.06 -3.46 5.95
C TRP A 112 -15.52 -2.22 6.67
N GLY A 113 -14.81 -1.34 5.96
CA GLY A 113 -14.31 -0.09 6.56
C GLY A 113 -13.22 -0.28 7.61
N LEU A 114 -12.51 -1.41 7.62
CA LEU A 114 -11.48 -1.72 8.62
C LEU A 114 -10.12 -1.05 8.33
N GLY A 115 -10.10 -0.02 7.51
CA GLY A 115 -8.89 0.77 7.26
C GLY A 115 -7.91 0.12 6.30
N THR A 116 -8.38 -0.48 5.20
CA THR A 116 -7.54 -1.11 4.16
C THR A 116 -6.42 -0.21 3.67
N SER A 117 -6.70 1.07 3.43
CA SER A 117 -5.68 2.05 3.03
C SER A 117 -4.62 2.27 4.11
N SER A 118 -5.02 2.34 5.38
CA SER A 118 -4.09 2.54 6.50
C SER A 118 -3.18 1.34 6.71
N THR A 119 -3.72 0.12 6.64
CA THR A 119 -2.94 -1.12 6.77
C THR A 119 -1.96 -1.28 5.61
N PHE A 120 -2.38 -0.92 4.40
CA PHE A 120 -1.54 -0.89 3.21
C PHE A 120 -0.35 0.05 3.38
N VAL A 121 -0.61 1.32 3.71
CA VAL A 121 0.44 2.34 3.92
C VAL A 121 1.40 1.93 5.03
N ASN A 122 0.88 1.38 6.14
CA ASN A 122 1.70 0.93 7.26
C ASN A 122 2.62 -0.24 6.87
N ASN A 123 2.13 -1.22 6.13
CA ASN A 123 2.95 -2.33 5.65
C ASN A 123 4.03 -1.86 4.67
N LEU A 124 3.69 -0.97 3.75
CA LEU A 124 4.64 -0.40 2.81
C LEU A 124 5.72 0.44 3.52
N ALA A 125 5.32 1.22 4.54
CA ALA A 125 6.23 1.98 5.37
C ALA A 125 7.21 1.08 6.15
N LYS A 126 6.73 -0.03 6.71
CA LYS A 126 7.57 -1.03 7.38
C LYS A 126 8.62 -1.60 6.42
N TRP A 127 8.18 -2.02 5.23
CA TRP A 127 9.11 -2.52 4.22
C TRP A 127 10.14 -1.45 3.82
N ALA A 128 9.65 -0.25 3.55
CA ALA A 128 10.49 0.87 3.15
C ALA A 128 11.33 1.47 4.29
N LYS A 129 11.15 1.04 5.53
CA LYS A 129 11.80 1.60 6.74
C LYS A 129 11.64 3.12 6.81
N THR A 130 10.43 3.60 6.55
CA THR A 130 10.07 5.03 6.55
C THR A 130 8.89 5.28 7.48
N ASP A 131 8.63 6.57 7.74
CA ASP A 131 7.52 6.99 8.58
C ASP A 131 6.18 6.77 7.86
N PRO A 132 5.25 5.96 8.43
CA PRO A 132 3.94 5.72 7.82
C PRO A 132 3.08 6.99 7.72
N TYR A 133 3.25 7.97 8.60
CA TYR A 133 2.52 9.24 8.52
C TYR A 133 2.92 10.05 7.28
N LYS A 134 4.21 10.06 6.93
CA LYS A 134 4.69 10.72 5.70
C LYS A 134 4.10 10.06 4.45
N LEU A 135 4.08 8.73 4.41
CA LEU A 135 3.45 8.01 3.30
C LEU A 135 1.93 8.23 3.26
N SER A 136 1.27 8.32 4.41
CA SER A 136 -0.17 8.58 4.50
C SER A 136 -0.54 9.93 3.89
N LEU A 137 0.22 10.98 4.13
CA LEU A 137 0.00 12.30 3.55
C LEU A 137 0.11 12.30 2.03
N ILE A 138 0.96 11.45 1.47
CA ILE A 138 1.13 11.30 0.02
C ILE A 138 0.00 10.46 -0.59
N HIS A 139 -0.46 9.45 0.14
CA HIS A 139 -1.53 8.54 -0.29
C HIS A 139 -2.90 9.24 -0.38
N ILE A 140 -3.15 10.19 0.48
CA ILE A 140 -4.39 10.97 0.47
C ILE A 140 -4.44 11.89 -0.76
#